data_69ae32d973e0b83eedefa97f51d33c34
#
_entry.id   69ae32d973e0b83eedefa97f51d33c34
#
_cell.length_a   1.000
_cell.length_b   1.000
_cell.length_c   1.000
_cell.angle_alpha   90.00
_cell.angle_beta   90.00
_cell.angle_gamma   90.00
#
_symmetry.space_group_name_H-M   'P 1'
#
loop_
_entity.id
_entity.type
_entity.pdbx_description
1 polymer ?
#
loop_
_entity_poly.entity_id
_entity_poly.type
_entity_poly.pdbx_seq_one_letter_code
_entity_poly.pdbx_strand_id
1 'polypeptide(L)'
;IRPGTPLSFTVEGRNETFRAEVYAQESKVDIATRTLAVRALYPNTRGTLLPGRFVTVKIRLHDIPDAIAVPTEAIVPEMGVDKVYLYKGGKAQAVEVKTGLRTESSIQIIEGLNVGDTLITSGTLQLRTDLPVKLDVVE
;
A
#
# COMPACT_ATOMS: atom_id res chain seq x y z
N ILE A 1 2.21 6.43 -15.59
CA ILE A 1 1.04 7.32 -15.72
C ILE A 1 0.82 7.52 -17.22
N ARG A 2 -0.42 7.49 -17.69
CA ARG A 2 -0.77 7.67 -19.11
C ARG A 2 -1.99 8.59 -19.19
N PRO A 3 -2.25 9.23 -20.35
CA PRO A 3 -3.54 9.87 -20.60
C PRO A 3 -4.69 8.91 -20.31
N GLY A 4 -5.74 9.37 -19.64
CA GLY A 4 -6.84 8.56 -19.13
C GLY A 4 -6.65 8.01 -17.72
N THR A 5 -5.47 8.19 -17.09
CA THR A 5 -5.27 7.75 -15.70
C THR A 5 -6.12 8.60 -14.76
N PRO A 6 -7.02 8.00 -13.96
CA PRO A 6 -7.82 8.73 -13.00
C PRO A 6 -6.96 9.17 -11.81
N LEU A 7 -7.25 10.35 -11.32
CA LEU A 7 -6.64 10.88 -10.11
C LEU A 7 -7.69 11.56 -9.22
N SER A 8 -7.36 11.70 -7.96
CA SER A 8 -8.10 12.53 -7.02
C SER A 8 -7.22 13.63 -6.49
N PHE A 9 -7.81 14.78 -6.20
CA PHE A 9 -7.09 15.89 -5.60
C PHE A 9 -7.91 16.62 -4.56
N THR A 10 -7.23 17.21 -3.60
CA THR A 10 -7.79 18.09 -2.59
C THR A 10 -7.11 19.45 -2.71
N VAL A 11 -7.86 20.52 -2.53
CA VAL A 11 -7.36 21.89 -2.55
C VAL A 11 -7.07 22.32 -1.13
N GLU A 12 -5.98 22.99 -0.90
CA GLU A 12 -5.60 23.52 0.41
C GLU A 12 -6.72 24.41 0.98
N GLY A 13 -7.09 24.14 2.25
CA GLY A 13 -8.20 24.82 2.93
C GLY A 13 -9.60 24.28 2.60
N ARG A 14 -9.71 23.16 1.87
CA ARG A 14 -10.96 22.45 1.60
C ARG A 14 -10.88 20.97 1.94
N ASN A 15 -11.93 20.42 2.51
CA ASN A 15 -12.04 18.98 2.81
C ASN A 15 -12.67 18.17 1.67
N GLU A 16 -13.02 18.83 0.56
CA GLU A 16 -13.61 18.16 -0.59
C GLU A 16 -12.53 17.47 -1.44
N THR A 17 -12.82 16.24 -1.87
CA THR A 17 -11.99 15.51 -2.82
C THR A 17 -12.63 15.60 -4.21
N PHE A 18 -11.85 16.08 -5.16
CA PHE A 18 -12.23 16.19 -6.57
C PHE A 18 -11.62 15.04 -7.35
N ARG A 19 -12.29 14.63 -8.44
CA ARG A 19 -11.78 13.60 -9.36
C ARG A 19 -11.47 14.24 -10.69
N ALA A 20 -10.30 13.96 -11.20
CA ALA A 20 -9.83 14.45 -12.50
C ALA A 20 -9.19 13.31 -13.28
N GLU A 21 -8.85 13.59 -14.52
CA GLU A 21 -8.23 12.64 -15.42
C GLU A 21 -6.98 13.26 -16.04
N VAL A 22 -5.92 12.46 -16.12
CA VAL A 22 -4.69 12.86 -16.81
C VAL A 22 -4.98 12.96 -18.30
N TYR A 23 -4.72 14.11 -18.91
CA TYR A 23 -4.85 14.26 -20.38
C TYR A 23 -3.51 14.34 -21.09
N ALA A 24 -2.43 14.71 -20.40
CA ALA A 24 -1.09 14.79 -20.97
C ALA A 24 -0.03 14.53 -19.92
N GLN A 25 1.06 13.93 -20.35
CA GLN A 25 2.31 13.84 -19.57
C GLN A 25 3.46 14.25 -20.48
N GLU A 26 4.49 14.83 -19.89
CA GLU A 26 5.71 15.10 -20.62
C GLU A 26 6.50 13.82 -20.89
N SER A 27 7.13 13.74 -22.07
CA SER A 27 7.92 12.56 -22.45
C SER A 27 9.29 12.52 -21.77
N LYS A 28 9.71 13.62 -21.13
CA LYS A 28 11.04 13.79 -20.56
C LYS A 28 10.94 14.04 -19.08
N VAL A 29 11.72 13.28 -18.32
CA VAL A 29 11.93 13.52 -16.89
C VAL A 29 12.92 14.66 -16.72
N ASP A 30 12.60 15.63 -15.90
CA ASP A 30 13.56 16.64 -15.46
C ASP A 30 14.60 15.97 -14.55
N ILE A 31 15.84 15.89 -15.04
CA ILE A 31 16.94 15.19 -14.35
C ILE A 31 17.36 15.95 -13.09
N ALA A 32 17.29 17.28 -13.10
CA ALA A 32 17.70 18.11 -11.97
C ALA A 32 16.77 17.97 -10.76
N THR A 33 15.46 17.94 -11.02
CA THR A 33 14.41 17.81 -9.99
C THR A 33 13.93 16.38 -9.82
N ARG A 34 14.27 15.46 -10.72
CA ARG A 34 13.78 14.08 -10.80
C ARG A 34 12.26 14.00 -10.87
N THR A 35 11.63 14.97 -11.50
CA THR A 35 10.18 15.07 -11.65
C THR A 35 9.73 14.81 -13.07
N LEU A 36 8.50 14.31 -13.20
CA LEU A 36 7.79 14.18 -14.46
C LEU A 36 6.55 15.07 -14.40
N ALA A 37 6.43 16.01 -15.35
CA ALA A 37 5.26 16.87 -15.40
C ALA A 37 4.05 16.13 -15.99
N VAL A 38 2.96 16.16 -15.26
CA VAL A 38 1.69 15.54 -15.64
C VAL A 38 0.60 16.61 -15.57
N ARG A 39 -0.28 16.63 -16.57
CA ARG A 39 -1.40 17.57 -16.64
C ARG A 39 -2.71 16.81 -16.57
N ALA A 40 -3.63 17.28 -15.75
CA ALA A 40 -4.96 16.72 -15.59
C ALA A 40 -6.02 17.79 -15.75
N LEU A 41 -7.21 17.39 -16.19
CA LEU A 41 -8.36 18.27 -16.37
C LEU A 41 -9.47 17.91 -15.39
N TYR A 42 -10.06 18.95 -14.82
CA TYR A 42 -11.27 18.88 -14.04
C TYR A 42 -12.29 19.91 -14.53
N PRO A 43 -13.53 19.53 -14.79
CA PRO A 43 -14.57 20.47 -15.21
C PRO A 43 -15.03 21.33 -14.02
N ASN A 44 -14.49 22.53 -13.91
CA ASN A 44 -14.84 23.49 -12.85
C ASN A 44 -16.15 24.24 -13.16
N THR A 45 -17.23 23.50 -13.38
CA THR A 45 -18.54 24.07 -13.80
C THR A 45 -19.16 25.03 -12.78
N ARG A 46 -18.83 24.85 -11.50
CA ARG A 46 -19.33 25.71 -10.42
C ARG A 46 -18.41 26.91 -10.14
N GLY A 47 -17.29 27.03 -10.82
CA GLY A 47 -16.33 28.12 -10.61
C GLY A 47 -15.73 28.19 -9.19
N THR A 48 -15.83 27.10 -8.42
CA THR A 48 -15.41 27.07 -7.01
C THR A 48 -13.91 26.94 -6.81
N LEU A 49 -13.21 26.49 -7.84
CA LEU A 49 -11.76 26.35 -7.84
C LEU A 49 -11.14 27.59 -8.50
N LEU A 50 -10.27 28.26 -7.76
CA LEU A 50 -9.56 29.44 -8.22
C LEU A 50 -8.15 29.04 -8.70
N PRO A 51 -7.63 29.66 -9.77
CA PRO A 51 -6.28 29.44 -10.22
C PRO A 51 -5.25 29.89 -9.19
N GLY A 52 -4.05 29.29 -9.26
CA GLY A 52 -2.92 29.63 -8.38
C GLY A 52 -2.94 28.97 -7.01
N ARG A 53 -3.89 28.09 -6.72
CA ARG A 53 -3.93 27.35 -5.46
C ARG A 53 -3.12 26.06 -5.53
N PHE A 54 -2.48 25.70 -4.41
CA PHE A 54 -1.85 24.41 -4.23
C PHE A 54 -2.88 23.30 -4.04
N VAL A 55 -2.59 22.14 -4.59
CA VAL A 55 -3.41 20.94 -4.50
C VAL A 55 -2.56 19.74 -4.14
N THR A 56 -3.11 18.86 -3.32
CA THR A 56 -2.53 17.54 -3.08
C THR A 56 -3.19 16.55 -4.01
N VAL A 57 -2.39 15.92 -4.87
CA VAL A 57 -2.87 14.96 -5.87
C VAL A 57 -2.54 13.54 -5.41
N LYS A 58 -3.53 12.65 -5.49
CA LYS A 58 -3.38 11.22 -5.27
C LYS A 58 -3.66 10.48 -6.57
N ILE A 59 -2.67 9.79 -7.10
CA ILE A 59 -2.79 8.96 -8.30
C ILE A 59 -2.67 7.50 -7.88
N ARG A 60 -3.66 6.69 -8.28
CA ARG A 60 -3.58 5.24 -8.12
C ARG A 60 -2.86 4.69 -9.34
N LEU A 61 -1.66 4.16 -9.16
CA LEU A 61 -0.82 3.70 -10.26
C LEU A 61 -1.17 2.29 -10.71
N HIS A 62 -1.40 1.39 -9.77
CA HIS A 62 -1.75 0.00 -10.01
C HIS A 62 -2.66 -0.50 -8.91
N ASP A 63 -3.66 -1.29 -9.27
CA ASP A 63 -4.35 -2.20 -8.36
C ASP A 63 -3.79 -3.59 -8.66
N ILE A 64 -3.34 -4.29 -7.64
CA ILE A 64 -2.93 -5.69 -7.75
C ILE A 64 -4.11 -6.50 -7.19
N PRO A 65 -4.96 -7.04 -8.06
CA PRO A 65 -6.05 -7.90 -7.61
C PRO A 65 -5.43 -9.14 -6.95
N ASP A 66 -6.13 -9.69 -5.97
CA ASP A 66 -5.73 -10.91 -5.26
C ASP A 66 -4.38 -10.84 -4.51
N ALA A 67 -3.88 -9.63 -4.25
CA ALA A 67 -2.69 -9.46 -3.44
C ALA A 67 -2.97 -9.82 -1.98
N ILE A 68 -2.19 -10.74 -1.42
CA ILE A 68 -2.18 -10.98 0.02
C ILE A 68 -1.35 -9.86 0.65
N ALA A 69 -1.99 -9.02 1.45
CA ALA A 69 -1.33 -7.97 2.21
C ALA A 69 -1.40 -8.30 3.70
N VAL A 70 -0.27 -8.21 4.37
CA VAL A 70 -0.16 -8.46 5.82
C VAL A 70 0.35 -7.21 6.54
N PRO A 71 -0.01 -7.00 7.82
CA PRO A 71 0.57 -5.93 8.61
C PRO A 71 2.09 -6.01 8.65
N THR A 72 2.77 -4.86 8.57
CA THR A 72 4.24 -4.80 8.58
C THR A 72 4.85 -5.45 9.83
N GLU A 73 4.17 -5.37 10.96
CA GLU A 73 4.57 -5.96 12.26
C GLU A 73 4.56 -7.50 12.29
N ALA A 74 3.85 -8.12 11.35
CA ALA A 74 3.82 -9.58 11.24
C ALA A 74 5.06 -10.16 10.56
N ILE A 75 5.86 -9.33 9.90
CA ILE A 75 7.08 -9.76 9.22
C ILE A 75 8.25 -9.78 10.20
N VAL A 76 8.89 -10.92 10.29
CA VAL A 76 10.11 -11.12 11.09
C VAL A 76 11.28 -11.37 10.15
N PRO A 77 12.16 -10.38 9.98
CA PRO A 77 13.38 -10.58 9.18
C PRO A 77 14.35 -11.46 9.96
N GLU A 78 14.80 -12.53 9.34
CA GLU A 78 15.78 -13.46 9.94
C GLU A 78 16.79 -13.91 8.90
N MET A 79 18.08 -13.63 9.16
CA MET A 79 19.22 -14.06 8.32
C MET A 79 19.08 -13.75 6.82
N GLY A 80 18.44 -12.63 6.47
CA GLY A 80 18.29 -12.18 5.07
C GLY A 80 17.06 -12.73 4.35
N VAL A 81 16.19 -13.44 5.05
CA VAL A 81 14.88 -13.86 4.57
C VAL A 81 13.78 -13.27 5.46
N ASP A 82 12.63 -12.98 4.85
CA ASP A 82 11.46 -12.55 5.59
C ASP A 82 10.63 -13.77 5.99
N LYS A 83 10.20 -13.83 7.25
CA LYS A 83 9.35 -14.90 7.78
C LYS A 83 8.08 -14.32 8.40
N VAL A 84 7.06 -15.13 8.40
CA VAL A 84 5.81 -14.89 9.14
C VAL A 84 5.49 -16.10 10.00
N TYR A 85 4.71 -15.91 11.04
CA TYR A 85 4.22 -17.00 11.86
C TYR A 85 2.75 -17.25 11.61
N LEU A 86 2.41 -18.48 11.23
CA LEU A 86 1.06 -18.96 11.07
C LEU A 86 0.61 -19.71 12.32
N TYR A 87 -0.65 -19.54 12.70
CA TYR A 87 -1.27 -20.37 13.71
C TYR A 87 -1.81 -21.63 13.07
N LYS A 88 -1.31 -22.79 13.47
CA LYS A 88 -1.80 -24.10 13.04
C LYS A 88 -1.92 -25.03 14.24
N GLY A 89 -3.15 -25.48 14.54
CA GLY A 89 -3.40 -26.48 15.56
C GLY A 89 -2.86 -26.14 16.97
N GLY A 90 -2.96 -24.88 17.39
CA GLY A 90 -2.49 -24.43 18.71
C GLY A 90 -0.99 -24.08 18.77
N LYS A 91 -0.29 -24.10 17.67
CA LYS A 91 1.14 -23.84 17.58
C LYS A 91 1.48 -22.78 16.55
N ALA A 92 2.58 -22.07 16.77
CA ALA A 92 3.16 -21.17 15.80
C ALA A 92 4.03 -21.96 14.80
N GLN A 93 3.83 -21.73 13.52
CA GLN A 93 4.63 -22.30 12.44
C GLN A 93 5.28 -21.15 11.65
N ALA A 94 6.61 -21.10 11.63
CA ALA A 94 7.34 -20.15 10.79
C ALA A 94 7.25 -20.56 9.33
N VAL A 95 6.95 -19.62 8.48
CA VAL A 95 6.88 -19.75 7.02
C VAL A 95 7.72 -18.67 6.39
N GLU A 96 8.61 -19.04 5.50
CA GLU A 96 9.37 -18.08 4.69
C GLU A 96 8.45 -17.47 3.64
N VAL A 97 8.55 -16.17 3.47
CA VAL A 97 7.72 -15.42 2.53
C VAL A 97 8.58 -14.53 1.65
N LYS A 98 8.10 -14.34 0.42
CA LYS A 98 8.67 -13.36 -0.48
C LYS A 98 7.80 -12.11 -0.48
N THR A 99 8.38 -11.02 -0.06
CA THR A 99 7.69 -9.74 0.06
C THR A 99 7.74 -8.96 -1.26
N GLY A 100 6.73 -8.13 -1.48
CA GLY A 100 6.60 -7.26 -2.65
C GLY A 100 6.48 -5.79 -2.26
N LEU A 101 5.42 -5.14 -2.72
CA LEU A 101 5.17 -3.74 -2.43
C LEU A 101 4.92 -3.52 -0.93
N ARG A 102 5.56 -2.49 -0.40
CA ARG A 102 5.40 -2.06 0.99
C ARG A 102 4.69 -0.72 1.04
N THR A 103 3.68 -0.64 1.88
CA THR A 103 3.02 0.60 2.27
C THR A 103 3.45 1.00 3.69
N GLU A 104 2.90 2.06 4.23
CA GLU A 104 3.17 2.50 5.60
C GLU A 104 2.78 1.46 6.65
N SER A 105 1.67 0.74 6.44
CA SER A 105 1.09 -0.19 7.42
C SER A 105 1.10 -1.66 7.00
N SER A 106 1.33 -1.96 5.71
CA SER A 106 1.18 -3.31 5.16
C SER A 106 2.27 -3.64 4.16
N ILE A 107 2.57 -4.92 4.03
CA ILE A 107 3.50 -5.48 3.05
C ILE A 107 2.75 -6.52 2.22
N GLN A 108 2.92 -6.45 0.91
CA GLN A 108 2.43 -7.48 -0.01
C GLN A 108 3.27 -8.73 0.13
N ILE A 109 2.60 -9.88 0.20
CA ILE A 109 3.24 -11.20 0.10
C ILE A 109 3.02 -11.75 -1.31
N ILE A 110 4.10 -12.05 -2.00
CA ILE A 110 4.09 -12.61 -3.35
C ILE A 110 4.03 -14.13 -3.29
N GLU A 111 4.80 -14.74 -2.39
CA GLU A 111 4.92 -16.19 -2.22
C GLU A 111 5.00 -16.56 -0.74
N GLY A 112 4.49 -17.73 -0.38
CA GLY A 112 4.62 -18.32 0.97
C GLY A 112 3.34 -18.31 1.79
N LEU A 113 2.29 -17.56 1.41
CA LEU A 113 1.00 -17.55 2.09
C LEU A 113 -0.15 -17.93 1.16
N ASN A 114 -1.18 -18.50 1.74
CA ASN A 114 -2.44 -18.79 1.06
C ASN A 114 -3.60 -18.02 1.71
N VAL A 115 -4.61 -17.74 0.91
CA VAL A 115 -5.86 -17.18 1.42
C VAL A 115 -6.51 -18.20 2.36
N GLY A 116 -6.82 -17.74 3.58
CA GLY A 116 -7.38 -18.61 4.64
C GLY A 116 -6.37 -18.99 5.72
N ASP A 117 -5.08 -18.71 5.54
CA ASP A 117 -4.08 -18.89 6.58
C ASP A 117 -4.35 -17.91 7.74
N THR A 118 -4.16 -18.36 8.99
CA THR A 118 -4.28 -17.53 10.18
C THR A 118 -2.89 -17.02 10.57
N LEU A 119 -2.69 -15.72 10.41
CA LEU A 119 -1.43 -15.04 10.66
C LEU A 119 -1.35 -14.54 12.10
N ILE A 120 -0.21 -14.73 12.75
CA ILE A 120 0.09 -14.15 14.06
C ILE A 120 0.74 -12.78 13.85
N THR A 121 0.12 -11.72 14.36
CA THR A 121 0.55 -10.33 14.14
C THR A 121 1.21 -9.70 15.36
N SER A 122 1.03 -10.26 16.55
CA SER A 122 1.58 -9.74 17.81
C SER A 122 2.48 -10.75 18.51
N GLY A 123 3.47 -10.26 19.28
CA GLY A 123 4.40 -11.11 20.01
C GLY A 123 5.38 -11.88 19.12
N THR A 124 5.49 -11.53 17.86
CA THR A 124 6.26 -12.27 16.83
C THR A 124 7.73 -12.46 17.17
N LEU A 125 8.35 -11.53 17.89
CA LEU A 125 9.77 -11.60 18.29
C LEU A 125 10.07 -12.71 19.33
N GLN A 126 9.06 -13.19 20.02
CA GLN A 126 9.19 -14.25 21.02
C GLN A 126 8.82 -15.63 20.47
N LEU A 127 8.29 -15.68 19.25
CA LEU A 127 7.84 -16.91 18.64
C LEU A 127 9.00 -17.73 18.11
N ARG A 128 8.82 -19.05 18.21
CA ARG A 128 9.65 -20.06 17.54
C ARG A 128 8.73 -21.10 16.94
N THR A 129 9.19 -21.78 15.93
CA THR A 129 8.46 -22.90 15.32
C THR A 129 8.11 -23.93 16.38
N ASP A 130 6.88 -24.44 16.33
CA ASP A 130 6.26 -25.40 17.27
C ASP A 130 5.96 -24.85 18.67
N LEU A 131 6.14 -23.55 18.93
CA LEU A 131 5.77 -22.96 20.20
C LEU A 131 4.23 -23.01 20.36
N PRO A 132 3.69 -23.55 21.46
CA PRO A 132 2.27 -23.50 21.73
C PRO A 132 1.84 -22.04 21.97
N VAL A 133 0.79 -21.62 21.25
CA VAL A 133 0.25 -20.28 21.33
C VAL A 133 -1.26 -20.32 21.55
N LYS A 134 -1.77 -19.36 22.31
CA LYS A 134 -3.19 -19.10 22.45
C LYS A 134 -3.55 -17.88 21.61
N LEU A 135 -4.67 -17.95 20.92
CA LEU A 135 -5.20 -16.77 20.22
C LEU A 135 -5.90 -15.88 21.25
N ASP A 136 -5.44 -14.64 21.33
CA ASP A 136 -6.19 -13.57 21.97
C ASP A 136 -7.01 -12.88 20.88
N VAL A 137 -8.33 -12.93 21.01
CA VAL A 137 -9.22 -12.19 20.12
C VAL A 137 -9.24 -10.75 20.64
N VAL A 138 -8.60 -9.86 19.90
CA VAL A 138 -8.74 -8.41 20.12
C VAL A 138 -10.04 -8.02 19.41
N GLU A 139 -11.05 -7.64 20.20
CA GLU A 139 -12.29 -7.04 19.69
C GLU A 139 -12.04 -5.62 19.18
#